data_f7a7ec984eaf01b2636729680769dd68
#
_entry.id   f7a7ec984eaf01b2636729680769dd68
#
_cell.length_a   1.000
_cell.length_b   1.000
_cell.length_c   1.000
_cell.angle_alpha   90.00
_cell.angle_beta   90.00
_cell.angle_gamma   90.00
#
_symmetry.space_group_name_H-M   'P 1'
#
loop_
_entity.id
_entity.type
_entity.pdbx_description
1 polymer ?
#
loop_
_entity_poly.entity_id
_entity_poly.type
_entity_poly.pdbx_seq_one_letter_code
_entity_poly.pdbx_strand_id
1 'polypeptide(L)'
;EKFKQIDVLVNNAGISQIKLFTEITDEDWARMINTNLNSVFYCTQEALPNMINNKSGCIINISSIWGITGASCEVHYSVSKAAIDGLTKSLAKELGLSNIRVNSVAPGFIDTDINKNISEQARKEFIEQIPMGKIGQTEDISKCIEWLIEDNYTTGQVISINGGIVI
;
A
#
# COMPACT_ATOMS: atom_id res chain seq x y z
N GLU A 1 5.26 21.85 -16.04
CA GLU A 1 6.46 22.54 -15.45
C GLU A 1 6.09 23.55 -14.33
N LYS A 2 5.04 23.26 -13.55
CA LYS A 2 4.63 24.14 -12.45
C LYS A 2 5.48 23.93 -11.19
N PHE A 3 5.96 22.72 -10.98
CA PHE A 3 6.79 22.30 -9.84
C PHE A 3 8.18 21.90 -10.32
N LYS A 4 9.20 22.26 -9.55
CA LYS A 4 10.60 22.02 -9.91
C LYS A 4 11.15 20.72 -9.35
N GLN A 5 10.46 20.14 -8.36
CA GLN A 5 10.90 18.92 -7.67
C GLN A 5 9.72 18.13 -7.12
N ILE A 6 9.97 16.87 -6.80
CA ILE A 6 9.09 15.95 -6.09
C ILE A 6 9.79 15.59 -4.78
N ASP A 7 9.21 16.01 -3.65
CA ASP A 7 9.75 15.71 -2.32
C ASP A 7 9.13 14.45 -1.72
N VAL A 8 7.86 14.20 -2.03
CA VAL A 8 7.09 13.07 -1.53
C VAL A 8 6.34 12.41 -2.67
N LEU A 9 6.43 11.08 -2.75
CA LEU A 9 5.62 10.24 -3.63
C LEU A 9 4.76 9.31 -2.80
N VAL A 10 3.44 9.41 -2.94
CA VAL A 10 2.49 8.47 -2.32
C VAL A 10 1.86 7.60 -3.42
N ASN A 11 2.25 6.35 -3.49
CA ASN A 11 1.69 5.37 -4.41
C ASN A 11 0.44 4.73 -3.78
N ASN A 12 -0.71 5.39 -3.99
CA ASN A 12 -1.99 5.00 -3.41
C ASN A 12 -2.92 4.28 -4.39
N ALA A 13 -2.79 4.52 -5.70
CA ALA A 13 -3.67 3.95 -6.71
C ALA A 13 -3.68 2.42 -6.64
N GLY A 14 -4.87 1.83 -6.64
CA GLY A 14 -5.02 0.39 -6.57
C GLY A 14 -6.45 -0.07 -6.81
N ILE A 15 -6.58 -1.32 -7.19
CA ILE A 15 -7.85 -2.03 -7.37
C ILE A 15 -7.84 -3.33 -6.56
N SER A 16 -9.02 -3.84 -6.25
CA SER A 16 -9.26 -5.16 -5.66
C SER A 16 -10.29 -5.91 -6.50
N GLN A 17 -10.26 -7.23 -6.41
CA GLN A 17 -11.24 -8.10 -7.04
C GLN A 17 -11.36 -9.38 -6.22
N ILE A 18 -12.60 -9.71 -5.82
CA ILE A 18 -12.91 -10.98 -5.15
C ILE A 18 -13.23 -12.01 -6.25
N LYS A 19 -12.40 -13.06 -6.36
CA LYS A 19 -12.55 -14.11 -7.36
C LYS A 19 -11.80 -15.37 -6.94
N LEU A 20 -12.39 -16.55 -7.12
CA LEU A 20 -11.70 -17.82 -6.87
C LEU A 20 -10.47 -17.93 -7.78
N PHE A 21 -9.39 -18.51 -7.28
CA PHE A 21 -8.14 -18.63 -8.03
C PHE A 21 -8.33 -19.33 -9.39
N THR A 22 -9.16 -20.36 -9.42
CA THR A 22 -9.48 -21.13 -10.64
C THR A 22 -10.26 -20.33 -11.70
N GLU A 23 -10.81 -19.19 -11.31
CA GLU A 23 -11.61 -18.33 -12.19
C GLU A 23 -10.86 -17.06 -12.61
N ILE A 24 -9.70 -16.78 -12.00
CA ILE A 24 -8.86 -15.63 -12.37
C ILE A 24 -8.34 -15.86 -13.79
N THR A 25 -8.69 -14.97 -14.70
CA THR A 25 -8.17 -15.00 -16.07
C THR A 25 -6.81 -14.31 -16.17
N ASP A 26 -6.10 -14.53 -17.28
CA ASP A 26 -4.84 -13.84 -17.56
C ASP A 26 -5.04 -12.32 -17.62
N GLU A 27 -6.20 -11.86 -18.10
CA GLU A 27 -6.57 -10.44 -18.15
C GLU A 27 -6.82 -9.85 -16.75
N ASP A 28 -7.50 -10.60 -15.86
CA ASP A 28 -7.70 -10.19 -14.46
C ASP A 28 -6.35 -10.04 -13.76
N TRP A 29 -5.48 -11.04 -13.92
CA TRP A 29 -4.12 -11.05 -13.38
C TRP A 29 -3.32 -9.85 -13.89
N ALA A 30 -3.24 -9.69 -15.22
CA ALA A 30 -2.48 -8.61 -15.84
C ALA A 30 -3.00 -7.23 -15.39
N ARG A 31 -4.31 -7.03 -15.33
CA ARG A 31 -4.92 -5.79 -14.86
C ARG A 31 -4.55 -5.50 -13.40
N MET A 32 -4.61 -6.50 -12.52
CA MET A 32 -4.25 -6.36 -11.11
C MET A 32 -2.77 -5.97 -10.95
N ILE A 33 -1.88 -6.69 -11.59
CA ILE A 33 -0.43 -6.42 -11.52
C ILE A 33 -0.08 -5.08 -12.16
N ASN A 34 -0.64 -4.76 -13.31
CA ASN A 34 -0.37 -3.48 -13.98
C ASN A 34 -0.84 -2.29 -13.13
N THR A 35 -2.02 -2.40 -12.50
CA THR A 35 -2.57 -1.29 -11.70
C THR A 35 -1.90 -1.18 -10.34
N ASN A 36 -1.69 -2.30 -9.62
CA ASN A 36 -1.25 -2.25 -8.23
C ASN A 36 0.29 -2.26 -8.07
N LEU A 37 1.02 -2.82 -9.02
CA LEU A 37 2.47 -2.99 -8.92
C LEU A 37 3.24 -2.21 -9.97
N ASN A 38 2.93 -2.41 -11.27
CA ASN A 38 3.69 -1.76 -12.33
C ASN A 38 3.55 -0.24 -12.30
N SER A 39 2.38 0.29 -11.91
CA SER A 39 2.19 1.74 -11.73
C SER A 39 3.14 2.30 -10.67
N VAL A 40 3.30 1.59 -9.54
CA VAL A 40 4.21 1.98 -8.46
C VAL A 40 5.66 2.00 -8.96
N PHE A 41 6.05 0.98 -9.73
CA PHE A 41 7.37 0.92 -10.35
C PHE A 41 7.61 2.14 -11.26
N TYR A 42 6.69 2.44 -12.19
CA TYR A 42 6.85 3.56 -13.13
C TYR A 42 6.87 4.91 -12.43
N CYS A 43 5.93 5.17 -11.50
CA CYS A 43 5.91 6.43 -10.77
C CYS A 43 7.19 6.62 -9.93
N THR A 44 7.69 5.55 -9.34
CA THR A 44 8.93 5.58 -8.56
C THR A 44 10.13 5.86 -9.46
N GLN A 45 10.23 5.20 -10.62
CA GLN A 45 11.31 5.46 -11.59
C GLN A 45 11.34 6.92 -12.06
N GLU A 46 10.18 7.53 -12.28
CA GLU A 46 10.09 8.93 -12.71
C GLU A 46 10.44 9.93 -11.58
N ALA A 47 10.13 9.60 -10.33
CA ALA A 47 10.44 10.47 -9.20
C ALA A 47 11.89 10.41 -8.74
N LEU A 48 12.51 9.23 -8.80
CA LEU A 48 13.82 8.94 -8.24
C LEU A 48 14.96 9.84 -8.75
N PRO A 49 15.12 10.14 -10.06
CA PRO A 49 16.21 10.99 -10.52
C PRO A 49 16.25 12.35 -9.84
N ASN A 50 15.09 12.95 -9.60
CA ASN A 50 14.97 14.22 -8.89
C ASN A 50 15.34 14.09 -7.41
N MET A 51 14.82 13.07 -6.72
CA MET A 51 15.11 12.80 -5.30
C MET A 51 16.59 12.49 -5.08
N ILE A 52 17.20 11.67 -5.93
CA ILE A 52 18.63 11.32 -5.85
C ILE A 52 19.52 12.55 -6.04
N ASN A 53 19.21 13.39 -7.03
CA ASN A 53 19.97 14.61 -7.28
C ASN A 53 19.91 15.58 -6.10
N ASN A 54 18.74 15.68 -5.45
CA ASN A 54 18.52 16.56 -4.30
C ASN A 54 19.00 15.94 -2.97
N LYS A 55 19.35 14.64 -2.96
CA LYS A 55 19.64 13.84 -1.75
C LYS A 55 18.55 13.97 -0.69
N SER A 56 17.32 13.93 -1.12
CA SER A 56 16.14 14.09 -0.26
C SER A 56 14.93 13.48 -0.95
N GLY A 57 14.14 12.68 -0.22
CA GLY A 57 12.88 12.14 -0.72
C GLY A 57 12.17 11.25 0.29
N CYS A 58 10.87 11.15 0.13
CA CYS A 58 10.03 10.22 0.89
C CYS A 58 9.08 9.50 -0.06
N ILE A 59 9.13 8.17 -0.09
CA ILE A 59 8.23 7.33 -0.88
C ILE A 59 7.38 6.51 0.08
N ILE A 60 6.07 6.59 -0.08
CA ILE A 60 5.11 5.84 0.72
C ILE A 60 4.25 5.02 -0.23
N ASN A 61 4.29 3.70 -0.05
CA ASN A 61 3.52 2.75 -0.83
C ASN A 61 2.32 2.27 -0.02
N ILE A 62 1.13 2.22 -0.61
CA ILE A 62 -0.04 1.66 0.05
C ILE A 62 -0.16 0.18 -0.29
N SER A 63 0.16 -0.65 0.71
CA SER A 63 0.01 -2.10 0.69
C SER A 63 -1.38 -2.52 1.19
N SER A 64 -1.46 -3.61 1.93
CA SER A 64 -2.65 -4.14 2.60
C SER A 64 -2.25 -5.18 3.64
N ILE A 65 -3.09 -5.43 4.63
CA ILE A 65 -2.96 -6.61 5.50
C ILE A 65 -2.92 -7.90 4.66
N TRP A 66 -3.60 -7.94 3.52
CA TRP A 66 -3.57 -9.09 2.61
C TRP A 66 -2.23 -9.27 1.88
N GLY A 67 -1.40 -8.26 1.83
CA GLY A 67 0.00 -8.40 1.42
C GLY A 67 0.86 -9.11 2.48
N ILE A 68 0.46 -9.03 3.75
CA ILE A 68 1.16 -9.63 4.90
C ILE A 68 0.69 -11.09 5.10
N THR A 69 -0.63 -11.32 5.11
CA THR A 69 -1.22 -12.61 5.48
C THR A 69 -1.75 -13.41 4.31
N GLY A 70 -2.02 -12.79 3.17
CA GLY A 70 -2.85 -13.35 2.11
C GLY A 70 -4.34 -13.33 2.45
N ALA A 71 -5.19 -13.51 1.44
CA ALA A 71 -6.63 -13.65 1.59
C ALA A 71 -7.21 -14.64 0.60
N SER A 72 -8.18 -15.45 1.05
CA SER A 72 -8.97 -16.32 0.19
C SER A 72 -9.77 -15.48 -0.80
N CYS A 73 -9.92 -15.95 -2.03
CA CYS A 73 -10.60 -15.28 -3.14
C CYS A 73 -9.98 -13.93 -3.58
N GLU A 74 -8.81 -13.56 -3.04
CA GLU A 74 -8.08 -12.34 -3.40
C GLU A 74 -6.60 -12.62 -3.68
N VAL A 75 -6.28 -13.76 -4.28
CA VAL A 75 -4.89 -14.23 -4.46
C VAL A 75 -4.06 -13.22 -5.27
N HIS A 76 -4.55 -12.76 -6.42
CA HIS A 76 -3.83 -11.80 -7.27
C HIS A 76 -3.67 -10.42 -6.61
N TYR A 77 -4.66 -9.98 -5.81
CA TYR A 77 -4.55 -8.78 -4.99
C TYR A 77 -3.46 -8.94 -3.91
N SER A 78 -3.53 -10.02 -3.15
CA SER A 78 -2.56 -10.34 -2.09
C SER A 78 -1.13 -10.41 -2.64
N VAL A 79 -0.93 -11.07 -3.78
CA VAL A 79 0.37 -11.13 -4.47
C VAL A 79 0.85 -9.73 -4.84
N SER A 80 -0.02 -8.89 -5.43
CA SER A 80 0.36 -7.53 -5.81
C SER A 80 0.80 -6.69 -4.61
N LYS A 81 0.12 -6.83 -3.45
CA LYS A 81 0.42 -6.08 -2.22
C LYS A 81 1.66 -6.63 -1.49
N ALA A 82 1.87 -7.94 -1.49
CA ALA A 82 3.12 -8.55 -1.00
C ALA A 82 4.34 -8.10 -1.82
N ALA A 83 4.18 -7.98 -3.14
CA ALA A 83 5.24 -7.46 -4.01
C ALA A 83 5.59 -5.99 -3.70
N ILE A 84 4.61 -5.15 -3.35
CA ILE A 84 4.82 -3.78 -2.87
C ILE A 84 5.68 -3.76 -1.61
N ASP A 85 5.44 -4.65 -0.65
CA ASP A 85 6.22 -4.73 0.58
C ASP A 85 7.67 -5.17 0.31
N GLY A 86 7.86 -6.10 -0.64
CA GLY A 86 9.19 -6.49 -1.13
C GLY A 86 9.93 -5.34 -1.82
N LEU A 87 9.24 -4.62 -2.70
CA LEU A 87 9.77 -3.44 -3.40
C LEU A 87 10.18 -2.34 -2.40
N THR A 88 9.34 -2.05 -1.42
CA THR A 88 9.60 -1.08 -0.35
C THR A 88 10.90 -1.38 0.40
N LYS A 89 11.06 -2.61 0.85
CA LYS A 89 12.24 -3.04 1.61
C LYS A 89 13.52 -2.98 0.77
N SER A 90 13.43 -3.33 -0.51
CA SER A 90 14.58 -3.32 -1.44
C SER A 90 15.02 -1.89 -1.75
N LEU A 91 14.09 -1.01 -2.10
CA LEU A 91 14.36 0.40 -2.38
C LEU A 91 14.89 1.14 -1.15
N ALA A 92 14.37 0.85 0.05
CA ALA A 92 14.87 1.46 1.28
C ALA A 92 16.37 1.16 1.51
N LYS A 93 16.81 -0.06 1.22
CA LYS A 93 18.23 -0.45 1.32
C LYS A 93 19.08 0.22 0.24
N GLU A 94 18.59 0.31 -0.98
CA GLU A 94 19.31 0.89 -2.11
C GLU A 94 19.45 2.41 -1.99
N LEU A 95 18.40 3.08 -1.53
CA LEU A 95 18.29 4.54 -1.56
C LEU A 95 18.70 5.24 -0.25
N GLY A 96 18.98 4.48 0.81
CA GLY A 96 19.30 5.04 2.12
C GLY A 96 20.47 6.01 2.12
N LEU A 97 21.55 5.70 1.40
CA LEU A 97 22.71 6.60 1.26
C LEU A 97 22.42 7.87 0.45
N SER A 98 21.32 7.88 -0.31
CA SER A 98 20.81 9.06 -1.00
C SER A 98 19.86 9.89 -0.14
N ASN A 99 19.69 9.53 1.14
CA ASN A 99 18.77 10.17 2.08
C ASN A 99 17.31 10.16 1.56
N ILE A 100 16.91 9.04 0.93
CA ILE A 100 15.55 8.79 0.47
C ILE A 100 14.96 7.67 1.31
N ARG A 101 13.85 7.95 1.99
CA ARG A 101 13.14 6.97 2.81
C ARG A 101 12.02 6.33 1.99
N VAL A 102 11.85 5.03 2.15
CA VAL A 102 10.80 4.26 1.47
C VAL A 102 10.10 3.38 2.49
N ASN A 103 8.81 3.60 2.70
CA ASN A 103 8.00 2.84 3.64
C ASN A 103 6.70 2.38 2.97
N SER A 104 6.07 1.38 3.56
CA SER A 104 4.75 0.89 3.17
C SER A 104 3.76 1.05 4.33
N VAL A 105 2.56 1.48 4.02
CA VAL A 105 1.41 1.42 4.94
C VAL A 105 0.53 0.26 4.49
N ALA A 106 0.17 -0.62 5.42
CA ALA A 106 -0.68 -1.78 5.18
C ALA A 106 -2.02 -1.60 5.92
N PRO A 107 -3.02 -0.98 5.28
CA PRO A 107 -4.35 -0.81 5.87
C PRO A 107 -5.04 -2.16 6.11
N GLY A 108 -5.85 -2.21 7.17
CA GLY A 108 -6.87 -3.22 7.35
C GLY A 108 -8.15 -2.90 6.61
N PHE A 109 -9.29 -3.19 7.25
CA PHE A 109 -10.60 -2.87 6.69
C PHE A 109 -10.95 -1.39 6.93
N ILE A 110 -10.86 -0.58 5.87
CA ILE A 110 -11.05 0.87 5.91
C ILE A 110 -12.32 1.24 5.14
N ASP A 111 -13.06 2.25 5.62
CA ASP A 111 -14.27 2.75 4.96
C ASP A 111 -13.90 3.56 3.71
N THR A 112 -13.86 2.87 2.57
CA THR A 112 -13.46 3.42 1.27
C THR A 112 -14.30 2.84 0.15
N ASP A 113 -14.19 3.42 -1.05
CA ASP A 113 -14.91 2.98 -2.25
C ASP A 113 -14.60 1.53 -2.65
N ILE A 114 -13.40 1.04 -2.38
CA ILE A 114 -13.02 -0.36 -2.62
C ILE A 114 -13.94 -1.33 -1.85
N ASN A 115 -14.40 -0.93 -0.66
CA ASN A 115 -15.18 -1.76 0.25
C ASN A 115 -16.70 -1.52 0.16
N LYS A 116 -17.17 -0.62 -0.72
CA LYS A 116 -18.60 -0.26 -0.82
C LYS A 116 -19.52 -1.40 -1.24
N ASN A 117 -18.99 -2.36 -2.00
CA ASN A 117 -19.79 -3.48 -2.53
C ASN A 117 -19.86 -4.69 -1.58
N ILE A 118 -19.24 -4.59 -0.40
CA ILE A 118 -19.30 -5.65 0.61
C ILE A 118 -20.69 -5.61 1.26
N SER A 119 -21.36 -6.77 1.35
CA SER A 119 -22.66 -6.88 1.98
C SER A 119 -22.62 -6.46 3.46
N GLU A 120 -23.75 -5.97 4.01
CA GLU A 120 -23.84 -5.63 5.43
C GLU A 120 -23.49 -6.80 6.36
N GLN A 121 -23.86 -8.02 5.96
CA GLN A 121 -23.54 -9.22 6.73
C GLN A 121 -22.02 -9.45 6.74
N ALA A 122 -21.34 -9.43 5.60
CA ALA A 122 -19.90 -9.58 5.52
C ALA A 122 -19.16 -8.44 6.25
N ARG A 123 -19.69 -7.22 6.19
CA ARG A 123 -19.15 -6.07 6.94
C ARG A 123 -19.20 -6.31 8.46
N LYS A 124 -20.30 -6.84 8.98
CA LYS A 124 -20.43 -7.21 10.42
C LYS A 124 -19.44 -8.29 10.80
N GLU A 125 -19.33 -9.35 9.99
CA GLU A 125 -18.38 -10.45 10.20
C GLU A 125 -16.92 -9.95 10.22
N PHE A 126 -16.55 -8.98 9.38
CA PHE A 126 -15.24 -8.34 9.43
C PHE A 126 -15.04 -7.54 10.72
N ILE A 127 -16.04 -6.75 11.15
CA ILE A 127 -15.96 -5.96 12.38
C ILE A 127 -15.76 -6.85 13.61
N GLU A 128 -16.42 -8.00 13.66
CA GLU A 128 -16.28 -8.97 14.75
C GLU A 128 -14.87 -9.55 14.86
N GLN A 129 -14.12 -9.59 13.75
CA GLN A 129 -12.73 -10.05 13.73
C GLN A 129 -11.72 -8.95 14.12
N ILE A 130 -12.13 -7.67 14.12
CA ILE A 130 -11.26 -6.55 14.47
C ILE A 130 -11.26 -6.36 15.99
N PRO A 131 -10.14 -6.53 16.70
CA PRO A 131 -10.09 -6.36 18.16
C PRO A 131 -10.61 -5.00 18.65
N MET A 132 -10.44 -3.91 17.87
CA MET A 132 -11.00 -2.60 18.19
C MET A 132 -12.50 -2.48 17.95
N GLY A 133 -13.18 -3.50 17.42
CA GLY A 133 -14.64 -3.56 17.22
C GLY A 133 -15.19 -2.54 16.22
N LYS A 134 -14.35 -1.98 15.35
CA LYS A 134 -14.75 -0.98 14.35
C LYS A 134 -13.84 -1.03 13.14
N ILE A 135 -14.38 -0.61 11.99
CA ILE A 135 -13.57 -0.37 10.78
C ILE A 135 -12.77 0.94 10.92
N GLY A 136 -11.62 0.99 10.25
CA GLY A 136 -10.81 2.21 10.17
C GLY A 136 -11.43 3.25 9.22
N GLN A 137 -10.99 4.49 9.38
CA GLN A 137 -11.36 5.60 8.51
C GLN A 137 -10.15 6.03 7.68
N THR A 138 -10.38 6.75 6.60
CA THR A 138 -9.32 7.28 5.72
C THR A 138 -8.33 8.14 6.49
N GLU A 139 -8.83 8.87 7.52
CA GLU A 139 -8.03 9.70 8.42
C GLU A 139 -7.03 8.91 9.27
N ASP A 140 -7.33 7.66 9.59
CA ASP A 140 -6.40 6.79 10.32
C ASP A 140 -5.17 6.45 9.46
N ILE A 141 -5.37 6.31 8.16
CA ILE A 141 -4.29 6.06 7.21
C ILE A 141 -3.52 7.35 6.90
N SER A 142 -4.21 8.48 6.65
CA SER A 142 -3.54 9.75 6.33
C SER A 142 -2.65 10.24 7.47
N LYS A 143 -3.05 10.08 8.74
CA LYS A 143 -2.19 10.40 9.90
C LYS A 143 -0.90 9.59 9.93
N CYS A 144 -0.96 8.31 9.56
CA CYS A 144 0.25 7.50 9.45
C CYS A 144 1.15 7.99 8.32
N ILE A 145 0.56 8.37 7.18
CA ILE A 145 1.30 8.94 6.04
C ILE A 145 1.95 10.26 6.44
N GLU A 146 1.22 11.17 7.09
CA GLU A 146 1.75 12.45 7.60
C GLU A 146 2.93 12.23 8.54
N TRP A 147 2.77 11.32 9.51
CA TRP A 147 3.87 10.96 10.41
C TRP A 147 5.09 10.43 9.66
N LEU A 148 4.91 9.55 8.66
CA LEU A 148 6.00 9.03 7.85
C LEU A 148 6.69 10.11 6.99
N ILE A 149 5.98 11.16 6.58
CA ILE A 149 6.56 12.29 5.85
C ILE A 149 7.45 13.12 6.78
N GLU A 150 7.00 13.37 8.00
CA GLU A 150 7.70 14.20 9.00
C GLU A 150 8.87 13.48 9.67
N ASP A 151 8.78 12.15 9.84
CA ASP A 151 9.83 11.32 10.44
C ASP A 151 11.08 11.29 9.55
N ASN A 152 12.25 11.26 10.17
CA ASN A 152 13.53 11.33 9.46
C ASN A 152 14.39 10.05 9.57
N TYR A 153 13.91 9.01 10.27
CA TYR A 153 14.72 7.83 10.52
C TYR A 153 14.05 6.50 10.14
N THR A 154 12.72 6.50 9.94
CA THR A 154 11.98 5.30 9.55
C THR A 154 12.11 5.04 8.05
N THR A 155 12.66 3.90 7.67
CA THR A 155 12.72 3.43 6.27
C THR A 155 12.66 1.91 6.21
N GLY A 156 12.15 1.35 5.13
CA GLY A 156 12.02 -0.09 4.89
C GLY A 156 10.93 -0.78 5.71
N GLN A 157 10.07 -0.01 6.37
CA GLN A 157 9.03 -0.58 7.23
C GLN A 157 7.72 -0.81 6.47
N VAL A 158 7.00 -1.85 6.92
CA VAL A 158 5.60 -2.11 6.57
C VAL A 158 4.77 -1.84 7.82
N ILE A 159 4.09 -0.71 7.85
CA ILE A 159 3.34 -0.25 9.02
C ILE A 159 1.88 -0.61 8.86
N SER A 160 1.40 -1.50 9.72
CA SER A 160 0.03 -1.98 9.65
C SER A 160 -0.93 -1.13 10.49
N ILE A 161 -1.97 -0.57 9.85
CA ILE A 161 -3.02 0.22 10.47
C ILE A 161 -4.34 -0.52 10.28
N ASN A 162 -4.67 -1.41 11.23
CA ASN A 162 -5.70 -2.43 11.00
C ASN A 162 -6.62 -2.73 12.19
N GLY A 163 -6.56 -1.96 13.28
CA GLY A 163 -7.38 -2.20 14.47
C GLY A 163 -7.06 -3.50 15.23
N GLY A 164 -5.91 -4.14 14.94
CA GLY A 164 -5.44 -5.37 15.59
C GLY A 164 -5.86 -6.66 14.90
N ILE A 165 -6.48 -6.62 13.72
CA ILE A 165 -6.91 -7.84 12.98
C ILE A 165 -5.71 -8.69 12.50
N VAL A 166 -4.56 -8.04 12.29
CA VAL A 166 -3.28 -8.70 11.99
C VAL A 166 -2.23 -8.14 12.94
N ILE A 167 -1.55 -9.03 13.68
CA ILE A 167 -0.49 -8.72 14.63
C ILE A 167 0.79 -9.46 14.24
#